data_1de58c78a5bfa90be78a0d8f77ecec75
#
_entry.id   1de58c78a5bfa90be78a0d8f77ecec75
#
_cell.length_a   1.000
_cell.length_b   1.000
_cell.length_c   1.000
_cell.angle_alpha   90.00
_cell.angle_beta   90.00
_cell.angle_gamma   90.00
#
_symmetry.space_group_name_H-M   'P 1'
#
loop_
_entity.id
_entity.type
_entity.pdbx_description
1 polymer ?
#
loop_
_entity_poly.entity_id
_entity_poly.type
_entity_poly.pdbx_seq_one_letter_code
_entity_poly.pdbx_strand_id
1 'polypeptide(L)'
;DRISKENTIKQIETYLSYFPENDNDIEIAFFGGSFTGLDPEVMTSYLEIAKSYKKKGIIDRIRLSTRPDYINNSILDTLKAYQVDIIELGIQSMDDEVLTFNERGHTKEDSIRASRLIKDYGFKLGHQIMPGLYKDTYEKSIKTAIASANLGPDMVRIYPTLVIKDTKLEFLYDKGLYHPLTVEEAAKVASEIYMIYAYKNINIIRVGLQPTENINEGKDVVGGPFHPALRQVVESNIHRKYLEEILEKEKLKDSIKIHSTGRDISIIAGNKQANKTYFYEKYGLKMSFVQDGKNYIETGDKEISYDLDSFIKNHVEKTYGGDLLLN
;
A
#
# COMPACT_ATOMS: atom_id res chain seq x y z
N ASP A 1 -11.41 -19.77 -13.68
CA ASP A 1 -10.85 -21.04 -14.17
C ASP A 1 -9.80 -21.53 -13.18
N ARG A 2 -9.95 -22.76 -12.69
CA ARG A 2 -8.97 -23.39 -11.80
C ARG A 2 -7.71 -23.70 -12.63
N ILE A 3 -6.58 -23.13 -12.24
CA ILE A 3 -5.30 -23.48 -12.88
C ILE A 3 -4.94 -24.91 -12.48
N SER A 4 -4.65 -25.80 -13.43
CA SER A 4 -4.24 -27.17 -13.13
C SER A 4 -2.90 -27.20 -12.39
N LYS A 5 -2.62 -28.30 -11.66
CA LYS A 5 -1.32 -28.49 -10.99
C LYS A 5 -0.15 -28.35 -11.97
N GLU A 6 -0.28 -28.93 -13.15
CA GLU A 6 0.73 -28.87 -14.22
C GLU A 6 0.97 -27.44 -14.69
N ASN A 7 -0.10 -26.68 -14.89
CA ASN A 7 0.00 -25.27 -15.29
C ASN A 7 0.61 -24.42 -14.19
N THR A 8 0.30 -24.69 -12.92
CA THR A 8 0.91 -23.99 -11.76
C THR A 8 2.41 -24.26 -11.72
N ILE A 9 2.84 -25.51 -11.85
CA ILE A 9 4.26 -25.88 -11.90
C ILE A 9 4.94 -25.20 -13.07
N LYS A 10 4.36 -25.28 -14.27
CA LYS A 10 4.91 -24.64 -15.47
C LYS A 10 5.07 -23.14 -15.29
N GLN A 11 4.09 -22.48 -14.65
CA GLN A 11 4.18 -21.07 -14.36
C GLN A 11 5.33 -20.74 -13.38
N ILE A 12 5.45 -21.52 -12.31
CA ILE A 12 6.56 -21.37 -11.35
C ILE A 12 7.91 -21.52 -12.04
N GLU A 13 8.10 -22.60 -12.79
CA GLU A 13 9.36 -22.87 -13.54
C GLU A 13 9.68 -21.75 -14.53
N THR A 14 8.66 -21.24 -15.23
CA THR A 14 8.83 -20.12 -16.16
C THR A 14 9.31 -18.86 -15.42
N TYR A 15 8.72 -18.51 -14.31
CA TYR A 15 9.16 -17.32 -13.54
C TYR A 15 10.52 -17.53 -12.90
N LEU A 16 10.81 -18.72 -12.38
CA LEU A 16 12.12 -19.05 -11.81
C LEU A 16 13.25 -18.88 -12.84
N SER A 17 12.99 -19.18 -14.12
CA SER A 17 13.99 -19.01 -15.19
C SER A 17 14.39 -17.55 -15.45
N TYR A 18 13.64 -16.58 -14.93
CA TYR A 18 13.98 -15.15 -15.06
C TYR A 18 14.87 -14.63 -13.93
N PHE A 19 15.04 -15.40 -12.85
CA PHE A 19 15.91 -15.02 -11.75
C PHE A 19 17.36 -15.50 -11.97
N PRO A 20 18.37 -14.72 -11.57
CA PRO A 20 19.76 -15.20 -11.55
C PRO A 20 19.95 -16.43 -10.65
N GLU A 21 20.91 -17.29 -11.01
CA GLU A 21 21.26 -18.50 -10.23
C GLU A 21 21.70 -18.11 -8.82
N ASN A 22 21.46 -17.59 -7.96
CA ASN A 22 21.81 -17.16 -6.60
C ASN A 22 21.03 -15.93 -6.16
N ASP A 23 19.85 -15.68 -6.76
CA ASP A 23 18.98 -14.65 -6.21
C ASP A 23 18.44 -15.15 -4.86
N ASN A 24 18.61 -14.32 -3.85
CA ASN A 24 18.08 -14.55 -2.53
C ASN A 24 16.78 -13.78 -2.41
N ASP A 25 15.81 -14.33 -1.69
CA ASP A 25 14.56 -13.68 -1.37
C ASP A 25 13.42 -13.92 -2.37
N ILE A 26 13.37 -15.16 -2.90
CA ILE A 26 12.32 -15.62 -3.80
C ILE A 26 11.11 -16.09 -3.00
N GLU A 27 9.92 -15.66 -3.38
CA GLU A 27 8.69 -16.14 -2.75
C GLU A 27 7.63 -16.61 -3.77
N ILE A 28 6.90 -17.66 -3.42
CA ILE A 28 5.65 -18.02 -4.11
C ILE A 28 4.51 -17.32 -3.41
N ALA A 29 3.75 -16.53 -4.17
CA ALA A 29 2.64 -15.76 -3.66
C ALA A 29 1.32 -16.10 -4.36
N PHE A 30 0.30 -16.47 -3.58
CA PHE A 30 -1.04 -16.77 -4.07
C PHE A 30 -1.94 -15.55 -3.93
N PHE A 31 -2.30 -14.96 -5.07
CA PHE A 31 -3.16 -13.77 -5.20
C PHE A 31 -4.31 -14.02 -6.18
N GLY A 32 -5.26 -13.10 -6.20
CA GLY A 32 -6.37 -13.11 -7.16
C GLY A 32 -7.69 -13.62 -6.60
N GLY A 33 -7.78 -13.80 -5.28
CA GLY A 33 -9.00 -14.23 -4.58
C GLY A 33 -8.73 -14.52 -3.11
N SER A 34 -9.73 -15.09 -2.44
CA SER A 34 -9.58 -15.54 -1.05
C SER A 34 -9.01 -16.95 -1.04
N PHE A 35 -7.70 -17.08 -0.91
CA PHE A 35 -7.01 -18.37 -1.00
C PHE A 35 -7.54 -19.40 0.00
N THR A 36 -7.80 -19.00 1.25
CA THR A 36 -8.35 -19.88 2.29
C THR A 36 -9.86 -20.15 2.16
N GLY A 37 -10.51 -19.51 1.20
CA GLY A 37 -11.89 -19.79 0.81
C GLY A 37 -12.02 -20.82 -0.33
N LEU A 38 -10.89 -21.34 -0.83
CA LEU A 38 -10.88 -22.43 -1.79
C LEU A 38 -11.36 -23.73 -1.14
N ASP A 39 -11.80 -24.68 -1.97
CA ASP A 39 -12.00 -26.06 -1.54
C ASP A 39 -10.72 -26.58 -0.86
N PRO A 40 -10.82 -27.27 0.32
CA PRO A 40 -9.66 -27.71 1.08
C PRO A 40 -8.67 -28.58 0.30
N GLU A 41 -9.15 -29.45 -0.59
CA GLU A 41 -8.29 -30.31 -1.42
C GLU A 41 -7.52 -29.47 -2.45
N VAL A 42 -8.18 -28.46 -3.02
CA VAL A 42 -7.57 -27.53 -3.97
C VAL A 42 -6.52 -26.67 -3.27
N MET A 43 -6.88 -26.06 -2.13
CA MET A 43 -5.98 -25.24 -1.33
C MET A 43 -4.71 -26.03 -0.95
N THR A 44 -4.87 -27.20 -0.37
CA THR A 44 -3.73 -28.03 0.06
C THR A 44 -2.88 -28.47 -1.12
N SER A 45 -3.48 -28.75 -2.28
CA SER A 45 -2.74 -29.13 -3.48
C SER A 45 -1.78 -28.04 -3.96
N TYR A 46 -2.18 -26.76 -3.91
CA TYR A 46 -1.29 -25.64 -4.22
C TYR A 46 -0.21 -25.44 -3.16
N LEU A 47 -0.57 -25.59 -1.89
CA LEU A 47 0.37 -25.52 -0.77
C LEU A 47 1.44 -26.63 -0.82
N GLU A 48 1.08 -27.85 -1.24
CA GLU A 48 2.03 -28.95 -1.45
C GLU A 48 3.09 -28.58 -2.49
N ILE A 49 2.66 -28.01 -3.62
CA ILE A 49 3.59 -27.54 -4.67
C ILE A 49 4.55 -26.51 -4.07
N ALA A 50 4.04 -25.43 -3.47
CA ALA A 50 4.88 -24.38 -2.89
C ALA A 50 5.84 -24.90 -1.83
N LYS A 51 5.35 -25.76 -0.91
CA LYS A 51 6.17 -26.41 0.12
C LYS A 51 7.29 -27.26 -0.48
N SER A 52 7.05 -27.93 -1.61
CA SER A 52 8.06 -28.75 -2.28
C SER A 52 9.24 -27.91 -2.77
N TYR A 53 8.97 -26.73 -3.34
CA TYR A 53 10.01 -25.78 -3.77
C TYR A 53 10.77 -25.19 -2.58
N LYS A 54 10.06 -24.87 -1.50
CA LYS A 54 10.69 -24.35 -0.27
C LYS A 54 11.60 -25.41 0.37
N LYS A 55 11.17 -26.66 0.46
CA LYS A 55 12.01 -27.76 0.99
C LYS A 55 13.27 -28.02 0.16
N LYS A 56 13.24 -27.76 -1.14
CA LYS A 56 14.40 -27.84 -2.03
C LYS A 56 15.34 -26.64 -1.93
N GLY A 57 14.98 -25.62 -1.15
CA GLY A 57 15.73 -24.35 -1.05
C GLY A 57 15.69 -23.50 -2.32
N ILE A 58 14.69 -23.71 -3.17
CA ILE A 58 14.51 -22.93 -4.42
C ILE A 58 13.79 -21.63 -4.14
N ILE A 59 12.91 -21.60 -3.12
CA ILE A 59 12.24 -20.40 -2.64
C ILE A 59 12.43 -20.25 -1.13
N ASP A 60 12.35 -19.02 -0.64
CA ASP A 60 12.52 -18.69 0.77
C ASP A 60 11.17 -18.63 1.51
N ARG A 61 10.13 -18.13 0.86
CA ARG A 61 8.84 -17.86 1.50
C ARG A 61 7.63 -18.26 0.67
N ILE A 62 6.56 -18.56 1.41
CA ILE A 62 5.22 -18.78 0.87
C ILE A 62 4.30 -17.69 1.42
N ARG A 63 3.64 -16.96 0.54
CA ARG A 63 2.71 -15.89 0.86
C ARG A 63 1.34 -16.18 0.25
N LEU A 64 0.28 -15.74 0.91
CA LEU A 64 -1.07 -15.79 0.36
C LEU A 64 -1.89 -14.58 0.78
N SER A 65 -2.92 -14.27 -0.01
CA SER A 65 -3.93 -13.28 0.35
C SER A 65 -5.29 -13.92 0.57
N THR A 66 -6.03 -13.42 1.55
CA THR A 66 -7.36 -13.93 1.86
C THR A 66 -8.23 -12.89 2.55
N ARG A 67 -9.52 -13.22 2.71
CA ARG A 67 -10.47 -12.41 3.47
C ARG A 67 -10.39 -12.75 4.96
N PRO A 68 -10.68 -11.77 5.84
CA PRO A 68 -10.64 -11.97 7.28
C PRO A 68 -11.59 -13.07 7.81
N ASP A 69 -12.80 -13.18 7.26
CA ASP A 69 -13.82 -14.13 7.68
C ASP A 69 -13.46 -15.60 7.40
N TYR A 70 -12.50 -15.86 6.49
CA TYR A 70 -12.00 -17.22 6.20
C TYR A 70 -10.85 -17.65 7.13
N ILE A 71 -10.48 -16.84 8.12
CA ILE A 71 -9.41 -17.18 9.08
C ILE A 71 -10.00 -17.78 10.37
N ASN A 72 -9.53 -18.98 10.70
CA ASN A 72 -9.81 -19.69 11.94
C ASN A 72 -8.64 -20.62 12.29
N ASN A 73 -8.68 -21.23 13.47
CA ASN A 73 -7.59 -22.10 13.97
C ASN A 73 -7.27 -23.25 12.99
N SER A 74 -8.28 -23.97 12.50
CA SER A 74 -8.07 -25.12 11.59
C SER A 74 -7.36 -24.71 10.29
N ILE A 75 -7.72 -23.56 9.74
CA ILE A 75 -7.03 -22.99 8.57
C ILE A 75 -5.58 -22.63 8.91
N LEU A 76 -5.34 -21.97 10.03
CA LEU A 76 -3.97 -21.58 10.44
C LEU A 76 -3.11 -22.80 10.78
N ASP A 77 -3.66 -23.84 11.39
CA ASP A 77 -2.96 -25.12 11.60
C ASP A 77 -2.52 -25.73 10.26
N THR A 78 -3.41 -25.73 9.27
CA THR A 78 -3.10 -26.19 7.91
C THR A 78 -2.00 -25.35 7.29
N LEU A 79 -2.13 -24.02 7.28
CA LEU A 79 -1.13 -23.11 6.70
C LEU A 79 0.25 -23.28 7.36
N LYS A 80 0.28 -23.51 8.68
CA LYS A 80 1.51 -23.77 9.43
C LYS A 80 2.14 -25.11 9.05
N ALA A 81 1.34 -26.16 8.89
CA ALA A 81 1.82 -27.47 8.43
C ALA A 81 2.42 -27.42 7.03
N TYR A 82 1.94 -26.50 6.17
CA TYR A 82 2.47 -26.26 4.83
C TYR A 82 3.56 -25.19 4.77
N GLN A 83 4.05 -24.70 5.91
CA GLN A 83 5.15 -23.74 6.03
C GLN A 83 4.90 -22.39 5.32
N VAL A 84 3.66 -21.92 5.35
CA VAL A 84 3.31 -20.56 4.95
C VAL A 84 4.00 -19.57 5.89
N ASP A 85 4.49 -18.46 5.37
CA ASP A 85 5.22 -17.45 6.15
C ASP A 85 4.40 -16.17 6.32
N ILE A 86 3.67 -15.76 5.27
CA ILE A 86 3.02 -14.46 5.21
C ILE A 86 1.56 -14.62 4.81
N ILE A 87 0.66 -14.02 5.59
CA ILE A 87 -0.78 -13.96 5.30
C ILE A 87 -1.18 -12.51 5.15
N GLU A 88 -1.65 -12.12 3.96
CA GLU A 88 -2.18 -10.79 3.69
C GLU A 88 -3.71 -10.79 3.78
N LEU A 89 -4.25 -9.99 4.68
CA LEU A 89 -5.70 -9.81 4.85
C LEU A 89 -6.22 -8.69 3.98
N GLY A 90 -7.19 -9.00 3.15
CA GLY A 90 -7.96 -7.99 2.41
C GLY A 90 -8.97 -7.29 3.33
N ILE A 91 -8.51 -6.47 4.27
CA ILE A 91 -9.35 -5.70 5.20
C ILE A 91 -10.26 -4.74 4.42
N GLN A 92 -9.68 -4.03 3.46
CA GLN A 92 -10.27 -3.03 2.58
C GLN A 92 -10.73 -1.77 3.32
N SER A 93 -11.58 -1.89 4.35
CA SER A 93 -12.04 -0.84 5.25
C SER A 93 -12.21 -1.37 6.67
N MET A 94 -12.17 -0.48 7.66
CA MET A 94 -12.56 -0.77 9.06
C MET A 94 -13.87 -0.06 9.43
N ASP A 95 -14.70 0.23 8.43
CA ASP A 95 -16.05 0.78 8.58
C ASP A 95 -17.07 -0.21 8.01
N ASP A 96 -17.96 -0.74 8.88
CA ASP A 96 -18.90 -1.79 8.50
C ASP A 96 -19.95 -1.33 7.49
N GLU A 97 -20.30 -0.04 7.46
CA GLU A 97 -21.17 0.52 6.43
C GLU A 97 -20.49 0.41 5.05
N VAL A 98 -19.23 0.84 4.95
CA VAL A 98 -18.42 0.72 3.71
C VAL A 98 -18.31 -0.73 3.28
N LEU A 99 -17.97 -1.64 4.20
CA LEU A 99 -17.84 -3.06 3.92
C LEU A 99 -19.14 -3.66 3.38
N THR A 100 -20.27 -3.31 3.99
CA THR A 100 -21.60 -3.80 3.62
C THR A 100 -22.01 -3.31 2.23
N PHE A 101 -21.89 -2.01 1.95
CA PHE A 101 -22.26 -1.44 0.65
C PHE A 101 -21.40 -1.97 -0.51
N ASN A 102 -20.15 -2.37 -0.23
CA ASN A 102 -19.25 -2.95 -1.20
C ASN A 102 -19.24 -4.50 -1.19
N GLU A 103 -20.16 -5.12 -0.49
CA GLU A 103 -20.36 -6.59 -0.45
C GLU A 103 -19.07 -7.36 -0.14
N ARG A 104 -18.27 -6.83 0.82
CA ARG A 104 -16.97 -7.42 1.13
C ARG A 104 -17.07 -8.75 1.88
N GLY A 105 -18.22 -9.07 2.45
CA GLY A 105 -18.53 -10.36 3.07
C GLY A 105 -17.86 -10.61 4.42
N HIS A 106 -17.24 -9.60 5.02
CA HIS A 106 -16.65 -9.62 6.36
C HIS A 106 -16.92 -8.30 7.06
N THR A 107 -16.72 -8.28 8.36
CA THR A 107 -16.90 -7.14 9.25
C THR A 107 -15.55 -6.59 9.75
N LYS A 108 -15.57 -5.41 10.37
CA LYS A 108 -14.44 -4.87 11.13
C LYS A 108 -13.97 -5.85 12.19
N GLU A 109 -14.90 -6.49 12.92
CA GLU A 109 -14.55 -7.45 13.98
C GLU A 109 -13.87 -8.70 13.43
N ASP A 110 -14.29 -9.21 12.26
CA ASP A 110 -13.56 -10.28 11.57
C ASP A 110 -12.12 -9.90 11.28
N SER A 111 -11.88 -8.66 10.83
CA SER A 111 -10.54 -8.14 10.56
C SER A 111 -9.69 -8.08 11.83
N ILE A 112 -10.26 -7.62 12.95
CA ILE A 112 -9.57 -7.56 14.25
C ILE A 112 -9.23 -8.96 14.72
N ARG A 113 -10.20 -9.87 14.73
CA ARG A 113 -10.06 -11.26 15.17
C ARG A 113 -9.02 -12.00 14.33
N ALA A 114 -9.11 -11.91 13.01
CA ALA A 114 -8.18 -12.58 12.09
C ALA A 114 -6.74 -12.04 12.25
N SER A 115 -6.57 -10.73 12.37
CA SER A 115 -5.25 -10.12 12.56
C SER A 115 -4.56 -10.60 13.84
N ARG A 116 -5.29 -10.63 14.96
CA ARG A 116 -4.77 -11.14 16.24
C ARG A 116 -4.39 -12.61 16.12
N LEU A 117 -5.30 -13.42 15.57
CA LEU A 117 -5.10 -14.87 15.46
C LEU A 117 -3.88 -15.21 14.58
N ILE A 118 -3.68 -14.53 13.45
CA ILE A 118 -2.53 -14.71 12.57
C ILE A 118 -1.22 -14.40 13.31
N LYS A 119 -1.18 -13.32 14.08
CA LYS A 119 -0.01 -12.94 14.89
C LYS A 119 0.25 -13.95 16.01
N ASP A 120 -0.78 -14.39 16.72
CA ASP A 120 -0.66 -15.38 17.80
C ASP A 120 -0.10 -16.72 17.29
N TYR A 121 -0.39 -17.07 16.03
CA TYR A 121 0.20 -18.24 15.36
C TYR A 121 1.64 -18.03 14.88
N GLY A 122 2.15 -16.80 14.93
CA GLY A 122 3.51 -16.47 14.56
C GLY A 122 3.76 -16.26 13.05
N PHE A 123 2.70 -16.06 12.25
CA PHE A 123 2.83 -15.65 10.85
C PHE A 123 3.15 -14.16 10.74
N LYS A 124 3.81 -13.77 9.65
CA LYS A 124 3.87 -12.37 9.26
C LYS A 124 2.50 -11.93 8.72
N LEU A 125 2.03 -10.79 9.20
CA LEU A 125 0.73 -10.24 8.86
C LEU A 125 0.88 -9.10 7.86
N GLY A 126 0.20 -9.22 6.73
CA GLY A 126 0.00 -8.10 5.79
C GLY A 126 -1.45 -7.59 5.84
N HIS A 127 -1.64 -6.29 5.68
CA HIS A 127 -2.95 -5.70 5.47
C HIS A 127 -3.04 -5.07 4.08
N GLN A 128 -4.22 -5.18 3.46
CA GLN A 128 -4.57 -4.43 2.26
C GLN A 128 -5.78 -3.58 2.57
N ILE A 129 -5.70 -2.28 2.27
CA ILE A 129 -6.79 -1.31 2.43
C ILE A 129 -7.10 -0.62 1.11
N MET A 130 -8.36 -0.21 0.94
CA MET A 130 -8.87 0.38 -0.30
C MET A 130 -9.59 1.70 -0.01
N PRO A 131 -8.86 2.83 0.12
CA PRO A 131 -9.50 4.13 0.27
C PRO A 131 -10.30 4.49 -0.98
N GLY A 132 -11.44 5.16 -0.79
CA GLY A 132 -12.33 5.59 -1.86
C GLY A 132 -13.33 4.54 -2.34
N LEU A 133 -13.64 3.51 -1.56
CA LEU A 133 -14.74 2.59 -1.82
C LEU A 133 -16.12 3.34 -1.83
N TYR A 134 -17.15 2.73 -2.38
CA TYR A 134 -18.48 3.31 -2.32
C TYR A 134 -18.92 3.55 -0.87
N LYS A 135 -19.43 4.75 -0.57
CA LYS A 135 -19.75 5.24 0.79
C LYS A 135 -18.54 5.46 1.71
N ASP A 136 -17.33 5.36 1.20
CA ASP A 136 -16.17 5.79 1.94
C ASP A 136 -16.02 7.32 1.91
N THR A 137 -15.35 7.86 2.92
CA THR A 137 -14.97 9.29 3.01
C THR A 137 -13.51 9.40 3.41
N TYR A 138 -12.95 10.59 3.30
CA TYR A 138 -11.61 10.87 3.78
C TYR A 138 -11.42 10.44 5.24
N GLU A 139 -12.37 10.80 6.12
CA GLU A 139 -12.34 10.49 7.55
C GLU A 139 -12.43 8.98 7.82
N LYS A 140 -13.29 8.26 7.09
CA LYS A 140 -13.41 6.81 7.19
C LYS A 140 -12.14 6.09 6.72
N SER A 141 -11.54 6.56 5.63
CA SER A 141 -10.25 6.06 5.14
C SER A 141 -9.13 6.26 6.17
N ILE A 142 -9.05 7.44 6.82
CA ILE A 142 -8.07 7.71 7.89
C ILE A 142 -8.32 6.83 9.11
N LYS A 143 -9.56 6.72 9.57
CA LYS A 143 -9.93 5.82 10.68
C LYS A 143 -9.59 4.36 10.37
N THR A 144 -9.79 3.93 9.12
CA THR A 144 -9.38 2.61 8.65
C THR A 144 -7.87 2.42 8.79
N ALA A 145 -7.07 3.38 8.35
CA ALA A 145 -5.61 3.30 8.45
C ALA A 145 -5.14 3.26 9.91
N ILE A 146 -5.71 4.09 10.80
CA ILE A 146 -5.40 4.11 12.23
C ILE A 146 -5.74 2.77 12.88
N ALA A 147 -6.96 2.28 12.67
CA ALA A 147 -7.42 1.02 13.26
C ALA A 147 -6.58 -0.18 12.75
N SER A 148 -6.26 -0.21 11.46
CA SER A 148 -5.39 -1.21 10.86
C SER A 148 -3.95 -1.13 11.40
N ALA A 149 -3.37 0.07 11.49
CA ALA A 149 -2.01 0.28 12.02
C ALA A 149 -1.89 -0.14 13.49
N ASN A 150 -2.94 0.09 14.29
CA ASN A 150 -2.99 -0.32 15.69
C ASN A 150 -3.06 -1.85 15.89
N LEU A 151 -3.48 -2.61 14.87
CA LEU A 151 -3.36 -4.08 14.89
C LEU A 151 -1.92 -4.56 14.65
N GLY A 152 -1.01 -3.67 14.28
CA GLY A 152 0.42 -3.91 14.13
C GLY A 152 0.74 -4.95 13.03
N PRO A 153 0.29 -4.78 11.79
CA PRO A 153 0.75 -5.62 10.70
C PRO A 153 2.23 -5.37 10.40
N ASP A 154 2.92 -6.37 9.86
CA ASP A 154 4.32 -6.22 9.42
C ASP A 154 4.41 -5.39 8.13
N MET A 155 3.37 -5.44 7.31
CA MET A 155 3.33 -4.76 6.02
C MET A 155 1.92 -4.35 5.60
N VAL A 156 1.85 -3.38 4.69
CA VAL A 156 0.57 -2.88 4.15
C VAL A 156 0.65 -2.61 2.64
N ARG A 157 -0.49 -2.82 1.96
CA ARG A 157 -0.79 -2.35 0.61
C ARG A 157 -1.90 -1.31 0.67
N ILE A 158 -1.69 -0.18 0.03
CA ILE A 158 -2.66 0.92 -0.08
C ILE A 158 -3.14 0.96 -1.52
N TYR A 159 -4.37 0.54 -1.77
CA TYR A 159 -4.96 0.48 -3.10
C TYR A 159 -6.15 1.43 -3.24
N PRO A 160 -5.94 2.71 -3.58
CA PRO A 160 -7.05 3.58 -3.93
C PRO A 160 -7.94 2.93 -4.97
N THR A 161 -9.26 3.01 -4.73
CA THR A 161 -10.26 2.22 -5.44
C THR A 161 -10.37 2.62 -6.89
N LEU A 162 -10.25 1.64 -7.80
CA LEU A 162 -10.51 1.79 -9.23
C LEU A 162 -11.87 1.23 -9.58
N VAL A 163 -12.51 1.82 -10.56
CA VAL A 163 -13.71 1.26 -11.20
C VAL A 163 -13.25 0.29 -12.28
N ILE A 164 -13.53 -0.98 -12.07
CA ILE A 164 -13.18 -2.05 -12.99
C ILE A 164 -14.41 -2.48 -13.76
N LYS A 165 -14.23 -2.74 -15.05
CA LYS A 165 -15.26 -3.20 -15.97
C LYS A 165 -15.97 -4.45 -15.47
N ASP A 166 -17.25 -4.58 -15.80
CA ASP A 166 -18.14 -5.71 -15.45
C ASP A 166 -18.29 -5.91 -13.92
N THR A 167 -18.14 -4.83 -13.13
CA THR A 167 -18.36 -4.85 -11.69
C THR A 167 -19.60 -4.05 -11.27
N LYS A 168 -20.11 -4.34 -10.06
CA LYS A 168 -21.17 -3.53 -9.45
C LYS A 168 -20.75 -2.06 -9.29
N LEU A 169 -19.47 -1.80 -9.06
CA LEU A 169 -18.97 -0.44 -8.90
C LEU A 169 -19.02 0.34 -10.21
N GLU A 170 -18.76 -0.31 -11.36
CA GLU A 170 -18.98 0.29 -12.67
C GLU A 170 -20.46 0.66 -12.86
N PHE A 171 -21.38 -0.24 -12.54
CA PHE A 171 -22.83 0.06 -12.62
C PHE A 171 -23.21 1.29 -11.79
N LEU A 172 -22.67 1.42 -10.56
CA LEU A 172 -22.94 2.60 -9.72
C LEU A 172 -22.30 3.86 -10.31
N TYR A 173 -21.14 3.76 -10.90
CA TYR A 173 -20.43 4.84 -11.58
C TYR A 173 -21.23 5.33 -12.80
N ASP A 174 -21.67 4.43 -13.67
CA ASP A 174 -22.47 4.76 -14.86
C ASP A 174 -23.83 5.39 -14.52
N LYS A 175 -24.38 5.03 -13.36
CA LYS A 175 -25.63 5.65 -12.86
C LYS A 175 -25.40 6.99 -12.14
N GLY A 176 -24.16 7.45 -12.01
CA GLY A 176 -23.82 8.67 -11.27
C GLY A 176 -24.05 8.56 -9.76
N LEU A 177 -24.15 7.34 -9.22
CA LEU A 177 -24.34 7.06 -7.79
C LEU A 177 -23.01 6.93 -7.04
N TYR A 178 -21.93 6.72 -7.76
CA TYR A 178 -20.57 6.65 -7.24
C TYR A 178 -19.65 7.55 -8.07
N HIS A 179 -18.82 8.32 -7.38
CA HIS A 179 -17.78 9.14 -7.97
C HIS A 179 -16.42 8.67 -7.44
N PRO A 180 -15.59 8.03 -8.26
CA PRO A 180 -14.26 7.61 -7.84
C PRO A 180 -13.38 8.83 -7.55
N LEU A 181 -12.41 8.65 -6.67
CA LEU A 181 -11.40 9.67 -6.42
C LEU A 181 -10.62 10.00 -7.71
N THR A 182 -10.28 11.25 -7.88
CA THR A 182 -9.26 11.67 -8.85
C THR A 182 -7.88 11.22 -8.37
N VAL A 183 -6.87 11.26 -9.25
CA VAL A 183 -5.47 10.96 -8.87
C VAL A 183 -4.99 11.89 -7.75
N GLU A 184 -5.38 13.16 -7.79
CA GLU A 184 -4.99 14.15 -6.78
C GLU A 184 -5.63 13.86 -5.41
N GLU A 185 -6.94 13.59 -5.39
CA GLU A 185 -7.66 13.24 -4.16
C GLU A 185 -7.14 11.94 -3.56
N ALA A 186 -6.91 10.91 -4.39
CA ALA A 186 -6.33 9.65 -3.95
C ALA A 186 -4.90 9.82 -3.41
N ALA A 187 -4.09 10.63 -4.07
CA ALA A 187 -2.75 10.93 -3.58
C ALA A 187 -2.78 11.70 -2.26
N LYS A 188 -3.74 12.61 -2.06
CA LYS A 188 -3.93 13.33 -0.80
C LYS A 188 -4.27 12.39 0.35
N VAL A 189 -5.29 11.55 0.21
CA VAL A 189 -5.67 10.60 1.27
C VAL A 189 -4.61 9.53 1.49
N ALA A 190 -4.01 9.00 0.42
CA ALA A 190 -2.96 8.00 0.54
C ALA A 190 -1.67 8.54 1.17
N SER A 191 -1.37 9.84 1.06
CA SER A 191 -0.24 10.47 1.74
C SER A 191 -0.41 10.47 3.26
N GLU A 192 -1.59 10.80 3.76
CA GLU A 192 -1.89 10.71 5.20
C GLU A 192 -1.83 9.27 5.70
N ILE A 193 -2.46 8.36 4.97
CA ILE A 193 -2.42 6.91 5.26
C ILE A 193 -0.97 6.41 5.30
N TYR A 194 -0.14 6.82 4.33
CA TYR A 194 1.28 6.48 4.28
C TYR A 194 2.01 6.94 5.55
N MET A 195 1.82 8.21 5.94
CA MET A 195 2.46 8.77 7.14
C MET A 195 2.02 8.05 8.42
N ILE A 196 0.75 7.64 8.54
CA ILE A 196 0.25 6.87 9.69
C ILE A 196 0.99 5.52 9.81
N TYR A 197 1.13 4.78 8.70
CA TYR A 197 1.85 3.51 8.71
C TYR A 197 3.36 3.68 8.92
N ALA A 198 3.97 4.69 8.30
CA ALA A 198 5.38 5.02 8.50
C ALA A 198 5.68 5.37 9.96
N TYR A 199 4.81 6.16 10.62
CA TYR A 199 4.90 6.48 12.04
C TYR A 199 4.92 5.23 12.95
N LYS A 200 4.15 4.19 12.60
CA LYS A 200 4.12 2.91 13.31
C LYS A 200 5.22 1.93 12.86
N ASN A 201 6.17 2.36 12.02
CA ASN A 201 7.22 1.52 11.41
C ASN A 201 6.67 0.29 10.63
N ILE A 202 5.50 0.41 10.05
CA ILE A 202 4.88 -0.63 9.23
C ILE A 202 5.38 -0.49 7.80
N ASN A 203 5.88 -1.59 7.22
CA ASN A 203 6.41 -1.57 5.86
C ASN A 203 5.32 -1.38 4.80
N ILE A 204 5.36 -0.27 4.06
CA ILE A 204 4.43 0.02 2.97
C ILE A 204 4.98 -0.61 1.69
N ILE A 205 4.56 -1.84 1.40
CA ILE A 205 5.09 -2.62 0.28
C ILE A 205 4.54 -2.15 -1.08
N ARG A 206 3.35 -1.53 -1.10
CA ARG A 206 2.76 -1.02 -2.34
C ARG A 206 1.76 0.11 -2.12
N VAL A 207 1.76 1.07 -3.07
CA VAL A 207 0.73 2.10 -3.20
C VAL A 207 0.27 2.12 -4.66
N GLY A 208 -1.04 1.92 -4.87
CA GLY A 208 -1.66 1.79 -6.19
C GLY A 208 -1.45 0.42 -6.84
N LEU A 209 -2.35 0.07 -7.76
CA LEU A 209 -2.26 -1.15 -8.54
C LEU A 209 -1.15 -1.05 -9.58
N GLN A 210 -0.46 -2.16 -9.80
CA GLN A 210 0.52 -2.25 -10.88
C GLN A 210 -0.21 -2.45 -12.20
N PRO A 211 0.19 -1.72 -13.26
CA PRO A 211 -0.29 -2.02 -14.61
C PRO A 211 -0.02 -3.48 -14.97
N THR A 212 -1.04 -4.16 -15.48
CA THR A 212 -0.94 -5.48 -16.09
C THR A 212 -1.56 -5.42 -17.48
N GLU A 213 -1.50 -6.50 -18.25
CA GLU A 213 -2.13 -6.53 -19.58
C GLU A 213 -3.61 -6.11 -19.55
N ASN A 214 -4.33 -6.44 -18.48
CA ASN A 214 -5.75 -6.17 -18.33
C ASN A 214 -6.01 -4.93 -17.46
N ILE A 215 -5.19 -4.69 -16.43
CA ILE A 215 -5.32 -3.51 -15.56
C ILE A 215 -4.53 -2.34 -16.18
N ASN A 216 -5.12 -1.73 -17.20
CA ASN A 216 -4.62 -0.55 -17.88
C ASN A 216 -5.76 0.38 -18.22
N GLU A 217 -5.46 1.67 -18.33
CA GLU A 217 -6.40 2.70 -18.77
C GLU A 217 -6.92 2.36 -20.19
N GLY A 218 -8.23 2.40 -20.35
CA GLY A 218 -8.88 2.06 -21.63
C GLY A 218 -9.08 0.57 -21.89
N LYS A 219 -8.75 -0.33 -20.94
CA LYS A 219 -9.11 -1.75 -20.96
C LYS A 219 -10.11 -2.05 -19.85
N ASP A 220 -9.67 -2.68 -18.75
CA ASP A 220 -10.55 -3.04 -17.64
C ASP A 220 -10.76 -1.91 -16.64
N VAL A 221 -9.92 -0.86 -16.65
CA VAL A 221 -10.07 0.32 -15.81
C VAL A 221 -10.93 1.36 -16.54
N VAL A 222 -12.16 1.58 -16.05
CA VAL A 222 -13.12 2.54 -16.62
C VAL A 222 -13.17 3.86 -15.84
N GLY A 223 -12.61 3.92 -14.63
CA GLY A 223 -12.53 5.13 -13.83
C GLY A 223 -11.71 4.99 -12.57
N GLY A 224 -11.42 6.11 -11.93
CA GLY A 224 -10.67 6.17 -10.68
C GLY A 224 -9.22 6.59 -10.83
N PRO A 225 -8.44 6.59 -9.73
CA PRO A 225 -7.11 7.18 -9.65
C PRO A 225 -6.01 6.25 -10.21
N PHE A 226 -6.16 5.79 -11.45
CA PHE A 226 -5.13 4.99 -12.09
C PHE A 226 -3.94 5.86 -12.45
N HIS A 227 -2.77 5.56 -11.90
CA HIS A 227 -1.51 6.21 -12.24
C HIS A 227 -0.33 5.24 -12.06
N PRO A 228 0.49 4.98 -13.10
CA PRO A 228 1.58 4.01 -13.04
C PRO A 228 2.60 4.28 -11.93
N ALA A 229 2.81 5.55 -11.59
CA ALA A 229 3.73 6.01 -10.56
C ALA A 229 2.98 6.59 -9.33
N LEU A 230 1.81 6.05 -8.95
CA LEU A 230 1.01 6.59 -7.86
C LEU A 230 1.79 6.68 -6.54
N ARG A 231 2.64 5.70 -6.24
CA ARG A 231 3.52 5.75 -5.08
C ARG A 231 4.42 6.98 -5.08
N GLN A 232 5.04 7.29 -6.21
CA GLN A 232 5.89 8.48 -6.32
C GLN A 232 5.09 9.77 -6.13
N VAL A 233 3.85 9.83 -6.64
CA VAL A 233 2.96 10.99 -6.44
C VAL A 233 2.61 11.16 -4.96
N VAL A 234 2.31 10.08 -4.24
CA VAL A 234 2.02 10.07 -2.80
C VAL A 234 3.24 10.54 -2.00
N GLU A 235 4.41 9.96 -2.23
CA GLU A 235 5.65 10.35 -1.56
C GLU A 235 6.00 11.82 -1.88
N SER A 236 5.83 12.26 -3.11
CA SER A 236 6.03 13.67 -3.51
C SER A 236 5.11 14.64 -2.77
N ASN A 237 3.86 14.25 -2.52
CA ASN A 237 2.93 15.06 -1.73
C ASN A 237 3.35 15.19 -0.27
N ILE A 238 3.94 14.15 0.32
CA ILE A 238 4.48 14.21 1.68
C ILE A 238 5.64 15.21 1.73
N HIS A 239 6.56 15.13 0.77
CA HIS A 239 7.66 16.10 0.66
C HIS A 239 7.17 17.54 0.42
N ARG A 240 6.10 17.71 -0.36
CA ARG A 240 5.49 19.04 -0.57
C ARG A 240 4.97 19.63 0.73
N LYS A 241 4.23 18.84 1.53
CA LYS A 241 3.76 19.29 2.86
C LYS A 241 4.90 19.68 3.78
N TYR A 242 5.96 18.87 3.79
CA TYR A 242 7.13 19.17 4.62
C TYR A 242 7.83 20.45 4.18
N LEU A 243 8.01 20.65 2.87
CA LEU A 243 8.59 21.89 2.34
C LEU A 243 7.71 23.11 2.63
N GLU A 244 6.39 23.00 2.60
CA GLU A 244 5.48 24.07 3.00
C GLU A 244 5.67 24.44 4.48
N GLU A 245 5.78 23.44 5.38
CA GLU A 245 6.05 23.71 6.80
C GLU A 245 7.40 24.40 7.01
N ILE A 246 8.46 23.94 6.32
CA ILE A 246 9.78 24.59 6.39
C ILE A 246 9.70 26.01 5.87
N LEU A 247 9.02 26.23 4.72
CA LEU A 247 8.88 27.53 4.10
C LEU A 247 8.19 28.54 5.05
N GLU A 248 7.13 28.12 5.71
CA GLU A 248 6.40 28.96 6.67
C GLU A 248 7.24 29.25 7.91
N LYS A 249 7.86 28.23 8.50
CA LYS A 249 8.66 28.32 9.73
C LYS A 249 9.91 29.18 9.55
N GLU A 250 10.66 28.93 8.48
CA GLU A 250 11.93 29.60 8.19
C GLU A 250 11.77 30.87 7.36
N LYS A 251 10.53 31.18 6.91
CA LYS A 251 10.19 32.35 6.07
C LYS A 251 11.03 32.41 4.79
N LEU A 252 11.19 31.25 4.14
CA LEU A 252 12.01 31.12 2.94
C LEU A 252 11.47 31.95 1.79
N LYS A 253 12.39 32.60 1.04
CA LYS A 253 12.07 33.46 -0.10
C LYS A 253 13.05 33.23 -1.26
N ASP A 254 12.66 33.65 -2.42
CA ASP A 254 13.45 33.72 -3.65
C ASP A 254 13.92 32.35 -4.16
N SER A 255 14.89 31.70 -3.50
CA SER A 255 15.43 30.43 -3.95
C SER A 255 15.96 29.54 -2.83
N ILE A 256 15.84 28.24 -3.05
CA ILE A 256 16.43 27.20 -2.21
C ILE A 256 17.19 26.18 -3.06
N LYS A 257 18.19 25.57 -2.44
CA LYS A 257 18.93 24.46 -3.00
C LYS A 257 18.80 23.26 -2.07
N ILE A 258 18.25 22.15 -2.57
CA ILE A 258 18.00 20.94 -1.79
C ILE A 258 19.09 19.92 -2.12
N HIS A 259 19.81 19.51 -1.08
CA HIS A 259 20.83 18.49 -1.12
C HIS A 259 20.23 17.14 -0.70
N SER A 260 20.37 16.11 -1.55
CA SER A 260 19.87 14.77 -1.23
C SER A 260 20.46 13.68 -2.12
N THR A 261 19.92 12.44 -2.01
CA THR A 261 20.25 11.36 -2.94
C THR A 261 19.56 11.58 -4.29
N GLY A 262 20.07 10.97 -5.37
CA GLY A 262 19.43 11.10 -6.69
C GLY A 262 18.00 10.56 -6.73
N ARG A 263 17.71 9.49 -5.96
CA ARG A 263 16.36 8.94 -5.80
C ARG A 263 15.42 9.93 -5.12
N ASP A 264 15.85 10.47 -3.99
CA ASP A 264 15.02 11.38 -3.19
C ASP A 264 14.78 12.69 -3.91
N ILE A 265 15.78 13.23 -4.62
CA ILE A 265 15.61 14.41 -5.49
C ILE A 265 14.47 14.24 -6.49
N SER A 266 14.38 13.06 -7.13
CA SER A 266 13.28 12.77 -8.07
C SER A 266 11.91 12.83 -7.40
N ILE A 267 11.81 12.32 -6.16
CA ILE A 267 10.57 12.33 -5.37
C ILE A 267 10.25 13.74 -4.88
N ILE A 268 11.24 14.47 -4.35
CA ILE A 268 11.09 15.84 -3.85
C ILE A 268 10.65 16.80 -4.97
N ALA A 269 11.29 16.69 -6.14
CA ALA A 269 10.92 17.49 -7.31
C ALA A 269 9.50 17.20 -7.80
N GLY A 270 9.02 15.98 -7.56
CA GLY A 270 7.72 15.50 -7.99
C GLY A 270 7.70 14.98 -9.43
N ASN A 271 6.70 14.16 -9.73
CA ASN A 271 6.51 13.65 -11.09
C ASN A 271 6.42 14.81 -12.09
N LYS A 272 7.22 14.76 -13.15
CA LYS A 272 7.36 15.87 -14.12
C LYS A 272 7.66 17.22 -13.47
N GLN A 273 8.40 17.25 -12.36
CA GLN A 273 8.76 18.45 -11.59
C GLN A 273 7.55 19.19 -10.96
N ALA A 274 6.46 18.48 -10.67
CA ALA A 274 5.22 19.08 -10.19
C ALA A 274 5.39 19.93 -8.91
N ASN A 275 6.22 19.47 -7.94
CA ASN A 275 6.48 20.27 -6.74
C ASN A 275 7.28 21.53 -7.04
N LYS A 276 8.27 21.44 -7.94
CA LYS A 276 9.05 22.63 -8.35
C LYS A 276 8.15 23.68 -8.99
N THR A 277 7.25 23.27 -9.88
CA THR A 277 6.26 24.15 -10.51
C THR A 277 5.32 24.74 -9.46
N TYR A 278 4.77 23.89 -8.57
CA TYR A 278 3.87 24.32 -7.50
C TYR A 278 4.48 25.40 -6.59
N PHE A 279 5.72 25.22 -6.12
CA PHE A 279 6.39 26.22 -5.26
C PHE A 279 6.71 27.50 -6.00
N TYR A 280 7.06 27.42 -7.28
CA TYR A 280 7.27 28.61 -8.08
C TYR A 280 5.97 29.39 -8.31
N GLU A 281 4.90 28.74 -8.72
CA GLU A 281 3.62 29.39 -9.01
C GLU A 281 2.94 29.97 -7.75
N LYS A 282 2.97 29.22 -6.65
CA LYS A 282 2.26 29.62 -5.42
C LYS A 282 3.05 30.61 -4.55
N TYR A 283 4.37 30.45 -4.49
CA TYR A 283 5.23 31.19 -3.56
C TYR A 283 6.34 32.01 -4.22
N GLY A 284 6.49 31.93 -5.53
CA GLY A 284 7.62 32.54 -6.25
C GLY A 284 8.97 31.90 -5.96
N LEU A 285 8.96 30.73 -5.26
CA LEU A 285 10.16 30.06 -4.76
C LEU A 285 10.82 29.23 -5.86
N LYS A 286 12.07 29.52 -6.19
CA LYS A 286 12.87 28.74 -7.14
C LYS A 286 13.57 27.59 -6.40
N MET A 287 13.39 26.37 -6.89
CA MET A 287 14.02 25.17 -6.34
C MET A 287 15.11 24.64 -7.28
N SER A 288 16.28 24.39 -6.72
CA SER A 288 17.38 23.67 -7.37
C SER A 288 17.81 22.47 -6.52
N PHE A 289 18.52 21.52 -7.13
CA PHE A 289 18.88 20.27 -6.48
C PHE A 289 20.35 19.95 -6.67
N VAL A 290 20.97 19.37 -5.62
CA VAL A 290 22.34 18.88 -5.64
C VAL A 290 22.36 17.42 -5.17
N GLN A 291 22.92 16.55 -5.98
CA GLN A 291 23.08 15.14 -5.65
C GLN A 291 24.44 14.92 -4.96
N ASP A 292 24.44 14.95 -3.64
CA ASP A 292 25.67 14.70 -2.83
C ASP A 292 25.44 13.73 -1.67
N GLY A 293 24.22 13.16 -1.58
CA GLY A 293 23.84 12.19 -0.53
C GLY A 293 23.61 12.80 0.84
N LYS A 294 23.65 14.12 0.98
CA LYS A 294 23.30 14.83 2.21
C LYS A 294 21.83 15.21 2.21
N ASN A 295 21.25 15.47 3.39
CA ASN A 295 19.83 15.83 3.53
C ASN A 295 19.70 17.18 4.23
N TYR A 296 19.76 18.27 3.47
CA TYR A 296 19.57 19.64 3.96
C TYR A 296 19.12 20.60 2.84
N ILE A 297 18.60 21.74 3.26
CA ILE A 297 18.23 22.85 2.38
C ILE A 297 19.22 23.99 2.61
N GLU A 298 19.87 24.44 1.54
CA GLU A 298 20.70 25.65 1.49
C GLU A 298 19.84 26.84 1.06
N THR A 299 19.85 27.94 1.80
CA THR A 299 19.17 29.19 1.48
C THR A 299 19.96 30.39 2.00
N GLY A 300 20.53 31.21 1.11
CA GLY A 300 21.50 32.22 1.49
C GLY A 300 22.67 31.60 2.26
N ASP A 301 22.95 32.12 3.46
CA ASP A 301 24.03 31.64 4.33
C ASP A 301 23.53 30.58 5.35
N LYS A 302 22.28 30.09 5.23
CA LYS A 302 21.70 29.10 6.14
C LYS A 302 21.67 27.71 5.55
N GLU A 303 21.94 26.70 6.40
CA GLU A 303 21.64 25.31 6.17
C GLU A 303 20.52 24.86 7.11
N ILE A 304 19.48 24.26 6.58
CA ILE A 304 18.32 23.75 7.30
C ILE A 304 18.29 22.23 7.11
N SER A 305 18.32 21.47 8.20
CA SER A 305 18.22 20.02 8.16
C SER A 305 16.92 19.59 7.47
N TYR A 306 17.02 18.61 6.58
CA TYR A 306 15.88 18.01 5.87
C TYR A 306 15.64 16.61 6.42
N ASP A 307 14.81 16.52 7.48
CA ASP A 307 14.50 15.29 8.23
C ASP A 307 13.02 14.94 8.07
N LEU A 308 12.75 14.11 7.05
CA LEU A 308 11.39 13.68 6.73
C LEU A 308 10.77 12.81 7.82
N ASP A 309 11.56 11.97 8.48
CA ASP A 309 11.06 11.07 9.52
C ASP A 309 10.57 11.84 10.75
N SER A 310 11.33 12.85 11.17
CA SER A 310 10.90 13.77 12.23
C SER A 310 9.66 14.57 11.83
N PHE A 311 9.55 15.00 10.58
CA PHE A 311 8.34 15.67 10.09
C PHE A 311 7.12 14.73 10.17
N ILE A 312 7.24 13.51 9.64
CA ILE A 312 6.14 12.51 9.67
C ILE A 312 5.70 12.25 11.11
N LYS A 313 6.65 12.04 12.01
CA LYS A 313 6.36 11.82 13.43
C LYS A 313 5.57 12.98 14.02
N ASN A 314 6.06 14.20 13.89
CA ASN A 314 5.43 15.39 14.46
C ASN A 314 4.03 15.65 13.85
N HIS A 315 3.90 15.47 12.52
CA HIS A 315 2.64 15.65 11.82
C HIS A 315 1.57 14.65 12.33
N VAL A 316 1.94 13.37 12.41
CA VAL A 316 1.03 12.30 12.84
C VAL A 316 0.66 12.44 14.31
N GLU A 317 1.61 12.74 15.19
CA GLU A 317 1.35 12.99 16.63
C GLU A 317 0.42 14.20 16.83
N LYS A 318 0.66 15.29 16.14
CA LYS A 318 -0.16 16.50 16.20
C LYS A 318 -1.58 16.26 15.68
N THR A 319 -1.73 15.49 14.62
CA THR A 319 -3.00 15.35 13.90
C THR A 319 -3.84 14.18 14.43
N TYR A 320 -3.20 13.07 14.78
CA TYR A 320 -3.85 11.79 15.08
C TYR A 320 -3.39 11.15 16.41
N GLY A 321 -2.53 11.80 17.19
CA GLY A 321 -1.89 11.19 18.35
C GLY A 321 -2.87 10.64 19.37
N GLY A 322 -4.02 11.30 19.59
CA GLY A 322 -5.08 10.82 20.47
C GLY A 322 -5.66 9.47 20.06
N ASP A 323 -5.85 9.24 18.76
CA ASP A 323 -6.44 8.01 18.21
C ASP A 323 -5.42 6.85 18.08
N LEU A 324 -4.12 7.18 17.96
CA LEU A 324 -3.03 6.21 17.83
C LEU A 324 -2.45 5.74 19.17
N LEU A 325 -2.72 6.47 20.24
CA LEU A 325 -2.25 6.16 21.60
C LEU A 325 -3.28 5.40 22.45
N LEU A 326 -4.51 5.22 21.94
CA LEU A 326 -5.62 4.52 22.63
C LEU A 326 -5.50 2.98 22.52
N ASN A 327 -4.31 2.40 22.77
CA ASN A 327 -4.13 0.95 22.90
C ASN A 327 -3.32 0.61 24.14
#